data_1540e4f33401700996c8b38cf83e0101
#
_entry.id   1540e4f33401700996c8b38cf83e0101
#
_cell.length_a   1.000
_cell.length_b   1.000
_cell.length_c   1.000
_cell.angle_alpha   90.00
_cell.angle_beta   90.00
_cell.angle_gamma   90.00
#
_symmetry.space_group_name_H-M   'P 1'
#
loop_
_entity.id
_entity.type
_entity.pdbx_description
1 polymer ?
#
loop_
_entity_poly.entity_id
_entity_poly.type
_entity_poly.pdbx_seq_one_letter_code
_entity_poly.pdbx_strand_id
1 'polypeptide(L)'
;MNEILQPPGWPRPKGYANGVAARGRQVYVAGQIGWDAAGKFPDGGMSAQVGQALRNIVAVLAEAGARPEHLVRLTWFVTSRAEYLAAVGEIGAVYRAVLGRHFPAMSVVEVTALMEAEAKVEIEATAVVPDDLA
;
A
#
# COMPACT_ATOMS: atom_id res chain seq x y z
N MET A 1 -1.31 9.61 -16.64
CA MET A 1 -2.35 10.01 -15.67
C MET A 1 -3.27 8.83 -15.38
N ASN A 2 -3.53 8.58 -14.11
CA ASN A 2 -4.40 7.46 -13.74
C ASN A 2 -5.86 7.84 -13.88
N GLU A 3 -6.64 6.90 -14.38
CA GLU A 3 -8.09 7.05 -14.50
C GLU A 3 -8.74 6.19 -13.41
N ILE A 4 -9.54 6.81 -12.56
CA ILE A 4 -10.26 6.11 -11.49
C ILE A 4 -11.57 5.56 -12.06
N LEU A 5 -11.78 4.26 -11.90
CA LEU A 5 -12.94 3.57 -12.43
C LEU A 5 -14.00 3.40 -11.34
N GLN A 6 -15.13 4.04 -11.54
CA GLN A 6 -16.26 4.04 -10.58
C GLN A 6 -17.55 3.80 -11.34
N PRO A 7 -18.15 2.60 -11.27
CA PRO A 7 -19.40 2.35 -11.96
C PRO A 7 -20.50 3.28 -11.43
N PRO A 8 -21.40 3.77 -12.31
CA PRO A 8 -22.48 4.64 -11.88
C PRO A 8 -23.38 3.93 -10.86
N GLY A 9 -23.75 4.63 -9.82
CA GLY A 9 -24.65 4.12 -8.79
C GLY A 9 -23.99 3.31 -7.69
N TRP A 10 -22.70 2.97 -7.81
CA TRP A 10 -22.01 2.27 -6.75
C TRP A 10 -21.67 3.24 -5.61
N PRO A 11 -21.70 2.79 -4.37
CA PRO A 11 -21.24 3.62 -3.25
C PRO A 11 -19.79 4.03 -3.45
N ARG A 12 -19.46 5.26 -3.04
CA ARG A 12 -18.09 5.75 -3.10
C ARG A 12 -17.21 4.95 -2.15
N PRO A 13 -16.12 4.34 -2.63
CA PRO A 13 -15.21 3.61 -1.74
C PRO A 13 -14.45 4.59 -0.84
N LYS A 14 -14.11 4.14 0.37
CA LYS A 14 -13.36 4.94 1.35
C LYS A 14 -11.97 4.38 1.49
N GLY A 15 -10.96 5.19 1.17
CA GLY A 15 -9.57 4.83 1.33
C GLY A 15 -9.02 3.91 0.23
N TYR A 16 -9.76 3.72 -0.88
CA TYR A 16 -9.32 2.93 -2.02
C TYR A 16 -10.16 3.30 -3.24
N ALA A 17 -9.72 2.85 -4.42
CA ALA A 17 -10.51 2.92 -5.65
C ALA A 17 -11.00 1.52 -6.01
N ASN A 18 -12.15 1.41 -6.66
CA ASN A 18 -12.64 0.13 -7.15
C ASN A 18 -11.80 -0.38 -8.32
N GLY A 19 -11.29 0.52 -9.14
CA GLY A 19 -10.40 0.18 -10.24
C GLY A 19 -9.61 1.38 -10.67
N VAL A 20 -8.49 1.12 -11.35
CA VAL A 20 -7.63 2.16 -11.90
C VAL A 20 -7.16 1.70 -13.27
N ALA A 21 -7.28 2.57 -14.27
CA ALA A 21 -6.68 2.37 -15.58
C ALA A 21 -5.52 3.34 -15.72
N ALA A 22 -4.40 2.88 -16.27
CA ALA A 22 -3.21 3.70 -16.41
C ALA A 22 -2.40 3.22 -17.62
N ARG A 23 -1.61 4.14 -18.20
CA ARG A 23 -0.74 3.85 -19.32
C ARG A 23 0.66 4.34 -18.99
N GLY A 24 1.65 3.52 -19.27
CA GLY A 24 3.05 3.89 -19.04
C GLY A 24 3.92 2.71 -18.68
N ARG A 25 5.06 3.01 -18.05
CA ARG A 25 6.01 1.99 -17.60
C ARG A 25 5.54 1.40 -16.28
N GLN A 26 5.44 0.07 -16.25
CA GLN A 26 4.97 -0.65 -15.06
C GLN A 26 6.12 -0.90 -14.10
N VAL A 27 5.86 -0.71 -12.81
CA VAL A 27 6.81 -0.95 -11.73
C VAL A 27 6.15 -1.87 -10.71
N TYR A 28 6.78 -3.00 -10.43
CA TYR A 28 6.25 -4.01 -9.52
C TYR A 28 7.11 -4.04 -8.26
N VAL A 29 6.48 -3.83 -7.11
CA VAL A 29 7.16 -3.85 -5.81
C VAL A 29 6.74 -5.12 -5.09
N ALA A 30 7.72 -5.95 -4.73
CA ALA A 30 7.47 -7.18 -3.98
C ALA A 30 6.87 -6.87 -2.61
N GLY A 31 6.25 -7.87 -2.00
CA GLY A 31 5.67 -7.72 -0.67
C GLY A 31 6.69 -7.16 0.31
N GLN A 32 6.33 -6.06 0.98
CA GLN A 32 7.15 -5.40 1.98
C GLN A 32 6.50 -5.61 3.34
N ILE A 33 7.28 -6.12 4.29
CA ILE A 33 6.83 -6.20 5.68
C ILE A 33 7.35 -4.97 6.42
N GLY A 34 6.94 -4.82 7.69
CA GLY A 34 7.21 -3.60 8.44
C GLY A 34 8.57 -3.55 9.12
N TRP A 35 9.62 -4.08 8.51
CA TRP A 35 10.97 -3.95 9.07
C TRP A 35 11.78 -2.88 8.32
N ASP A 36 12.75 -2.29 9.02
CA ASP A 36 13.62 -1.29 8.43
C ASP A 36 14.78 -1.93 7.66
N ALA A 37 15.70 -1.09 7.15
CA ALA A 37 16.85 -1.57 6.38
C ALA A 37 17.78 -2.47 7.18
N ALA A 38 17.69 -2.47 8.51
CA ALA A 38 18.47 -3.34 9.39
C ALA A 38 17.69 -4.62 9.74
N GLY A 39 16.50 -4.83 9.20
CA GLY A 39 15.66 -5.98 9.49
C GLY A 39 14.97 -5.91 10.84
N LYS A 40 14.77 -4.69 11.37
CA LYS A 40 14.15 -4.49 12.69
C LYS A 40 12.73 -3.96 12.56
N PHE A 41 11.83 -4.58 13.31
CA PHE A 41 10.44 -4.11 13.37
C PHE A 41 10.29 -2.96 14.37
N PRO A 42 9.48 -1.94 14.04
CA PRO A 42 9.22 -0.84 14.97
C PRO A 42 8.32 -1.29 16.11
N ASP A 43 8.39 -0.59 17.25
CA ASP A 43 7.39 -0.70 18.28
C ASP A 43 6.12 0.00 17.83
N GLY A 44 4.96 -0.39 18.37
CA GLY A 44 3.71 0.30 18.07
C GLY A 44 2.68 -0.53 17.31
N GLY A 45 2.96 -1.80 17.08
CA GLY A 45 1.96 -2.73 16.54
C GLY A 45 1.66 -2.55 15.06
N MET A 46 0.41 -2.85 14.71
CA MET A 46 -0.04 -2.90 13.30
C MET A 46 0.21 -1.59 12.56
N SER A 47 -0.22 -0.46 13.13
CA SER A 47 -0.09 0.84 12.44
C SER A 47 1.37 1.22 12.20
N ALA A 48 2.25 0.93 13.16
CA ALA A 48 3.68 1.21 13.02
C ALA A 48 4.29 0.35 11.92
N GLN A 49 3.92 -0.92 11.85
CA GLN A 49 4.41 -1.81 10.79
C GLN A 49 3.87 -1.42 9.42
N VAL A 50 2.61 -0.99 9.33
CA VAL A 50 2.04 -0.46 8.09
C VAL A 50 2.86 0.74 7.61
N GLY A 51 3.15 1.68 8.50
CA GLY A 51 3.94 2.85 8.14
C GLY A 51 5.30 2.49 7.58
N GLN A 52 5.99 1.55 8.22
CA GLN A 52 7.30 1.12 7.74
C GLN A 52 7.21 0.39 6.41
N ALA A 53 6.21 -0.50 6.24
CA ALA A 53 6.02 -1.20 4.97
C ALA A 53 5.76 -0.23 3.83
N LEU A 54 4.93 0.80 4.07
CA LEU A 54 4.63 1.82 3.06
C LEU A 54 5.88 2.64 2.74
N ARG A 55 6.69 3.00 3.74
CA ARG A 55 7.96 3.70 3.48
C ARG A 55 8.91 2.85 2.67
N ASN A 56 8.94 1.54 2.90
CA ASN A 56 9.74 0.62 2.10
C ASN A 56 9.28 0.62 0.64
N ILE A 57 7.96 0.63 0.41
CA ILE A 57 7.40 0.71 -0.94
C ILE A 57 7.84 2.01 -1.61
N VAL A 58 7.75 3.14 -0.92
CA VAL A 58 8.17 4.44 -1.46
C VAL A 58 9.65 4.40 -1.85
N ALA A 59 10.49 3.79 -1.01
CA ALA A 59 11.92 3.67 -1.29
C ALA A 59 12.19 2.85 -2.56
N VAL A 60 11.48 1.73 -2.73
CA VAL A 60 11.63 0.90 -3.93
C VAL A 60 11.12 1.63 -5.17
N LEU A 61 9.96 2.30 -5.06
CA LEU A 61 9.42 3.10 -6.16
C LEU A 61 10.43 4.16 -6.63
N ALA A 62 11.11 4.79 -5.69
CA ALA A 62 12.08 5.84 -6.00
C ALA A 62 13.22 5.35 -6.88
N GLU A 63 13.62 4.07 -6.77
CA GLU A 63 14.66 3.48 -7.62
C GLU A 63 14.24 3.46 -9.09
N ALA A 64 12.94 3.45 -9.36
CA ALA A 64 12.39 3.46 -10.71
C ALA A 64 11.94 4.85 -11.15
N GLY A 65 12.19 5.89 -10.34
CA GLY A 65 11.67 7.22 -10.61
C GLY A 65 10.17 7.33 -10.44
N ALA A 66 9.56 6.38 -9.72
CA ALA A 66 8.12 6.38 -9.47
C ALA A 66 7.83 7.02 -8.12
N ARG A 67 6.61 7.53 -7.96
CA ARG A 67 6.15 8.21 -6.76
C ARG A 67 4.79 7.65 -6.33
N PRO A 68 4.33 7.95 -5.11
CA PRO A 68 3.04 7.44 -4.64
C PRO A 68 1.86 7.72 -5.56
N GLU A 69 1.84 8.86 -6.24
CA GLU A 69 0.76 9.19 -7.17
C GLU A 69 0.69 8.25 -8.38
N HIS A 70 1.75 7.48 -8.64
CA HIS A 70 1.80 6.52 -9.73
C HIS A 70 1.27 5.14 -9.34
N LEU A 71 0.95 4.92 -8.07
CA LEU A 71 0.41 3.64 -7.60
C LEU A 71 -0.93 3.33 -8.27
N VAL A 72 -1.09 2.10 -8.73
CA VAL A 72 -2.34 1.63 -9.32
C VAL A 72 -2.96 0.49 -8.52
N ARG A 73 -2.16 -0.26 -7.75
CA ARG A 73 -2.65 -1.36 -6.93
C ARG A 73 -1.80 -1.54 -5.69
N LEU A 74 -2.47 -1.77 -4.57
CA LEU A 74 -1.86 -2.28 -3.34
C LEU A 74 -2.63 -3.51 -2.91
N THR A 75 -1.92 -4.57 -2.54
CA THR A 75 -2.52 -5.74 -1.90
C THR A 75 -1.91 -5.87 -0.52
N TRP A 76 -2.77 -5.96 0.48
CA TRP A 76 -2.38 -6.02 1.90
C TRP A 76 -2.71 -7.40 2.45
N PHE A 77 -1.73 -8.00 3.08
CA PHE A 77 -1.91 -9.28 3.79
C PHE A 77 -1.71 -8.98 5.27
N VAL A 78 -2.73 -9.23 6.09
CA VAL A 78 -2.65 -8.95 7.54
C VAL A 78 -2.87 -10.26 8.30
N THR A 79 -2.20 -10.40 9.45
CA THR A 79 -2.28 -11.63 10.24
C THR A 79 -3.44 -11.62 11.22
N SER A 80 -4.08 -10.46 11.42
CA SER A 80 -5.24 -10.34 12.33
C SER A 80 -6.21 -9.29 11.80
N ARG A 81 -7.34 -9.75 11.31
CA ARG A 81 -8.43 -8.87 10.91
C ARG A 81 -8.87 -7.99 12.08
N ALA A 82 -8.99 -8.56 13.27
CA ALA A 82 -9.43 -7.81 14.46
C ALA A 82 -8.45 -6.69 14.80
N GLU A 83 -7.15 -6.98 14.76
CA GLU A 83 -6.13 -5.98 15.04
C GLU A 83 -6.13 -4.88 13.99
N TYR A 84 -6.27 -5.26 12.72
CA TYR A 84 -6.34 -4.31 11.62
C TYR A 84 -7.53 -3.37 11.79
N LEU A 85 -8.73 -3.92 12.05
CA LEU A 85 -9.93 -3.11 12.20
C LEU A 85 -9.87 -2.21 13.43
N ALA A 86 -9.26 -2.68 14.52
CA ALA A 86 -9.09 -1.87 15.73
C ALA A 86 -8.15 -0.68 15.49
N ALA A 87 -7.20 -0.81 14.56
CA ALA A 87 -6.20 0.22 14.27
C ALA A 87 -6.52 1.02 13.00
N VAL A 88 -7.71 0.84 12.39
CA VAL A 88 -7.99 1.37 11.05
C VAL A 88 -7.85 2.90 10.97
N GLY A 89 -8.21 3.63 12.02
CA GLY A 89 -8.04 5.09 12.05
C GLY A 89 -6.57 5.51 12.03
N GLU A 90 -5.74 4.85 12.84
CA GLU A 90 -4.30 5.11 12.87
C GLU A 90 -3.64 4.70 11.55
N ILE A 91 -4.07 3.58 10.98
CA ILE A 91 -3.57 3.10 9.69
C ILE A 91 -3.87 4.14 8.60
N GLY A 92 -5.08 4.68 8.59
CA GLY A 92 -5.46 5.72 7.62
C GLY A 92 -4.59 6.98 7.77
N ALA A 93 -4.31 7.40 9.00
CA ALA A 93 -3.46 8.57 9.25
C ALA A 93 -2.02 8.32 8.77
N VAL A 94 -1.47 7.14 9.07
CA VAL A 94 -0.12 6.76 8.63
C VAL A 94 -0.07 6.67 7.10
N TYR A 95 -1.08 6.07 6.49
CA TYR A 95 -1.18 5.98 5.03
C TYR A 95 -1.08 7.38 4.39
N ARG A 96 -1.89 8.31 4.87
CA ARG A 96 -1.89 9.68 4.31
C ARG A 96 -0.55 10.38 4.55
N ALA A 97 0.08 10.13 5.68
CA ALA A 97 1.38 10.73 5.99
C ALA A 97 2.48 10.23 5.05
N VAL A 98 2.45 8.94 4.67
CA VAL A 98 3.51 8.33 3.85
C VAL A 98 3.21 8.46 2.36
N LEU A 99 1.99 8.14 1.93
CA LEU A 99 1.62 8.09 0.52
C LEU A 99 0.86 9.32 0.04
N GLY A 100 0.37 10.16 0.95
CA GLY A 100 -0.52 11.25 0.58
C GLY A 100 -1.93 10.73 0.31
N ARG A 101 -2.73 11.55 -0.36
CA ARG A 101 -4.13 11.20 -0.66
C ARG A 101 -4.23 10.51 -2.02
N HIS A 102 -3.43 9.47 -2.21
CA HIS A 102 -3.41 8.67 -3.42
C HIS A 102 -3.96 7.28 -3.06
N PHE A 103 -5.17 6.98 -3.53
CA PHE A 103 -5.89 5.77 -3.16
C PHE A 103 -6.12 4.90 -4.40
N PRO A 104 -5.16 4.00 -4.70
CA PRO A 104 -5.31 3.10 -5.84
C PRO A 104 -6.30 1.98 -5.55
N ALA A 105 -6.47 1.07 -6.50
CA ALA A 105 -7.20 -0.15 -6.27
C ALA A 105 -6.51 -0.95 -5.17
N MET A 106 -7.27 -1.46 -4.20
CA MET A 106 -6.71 -2.18 -3.07
C MET A 106 -7.57 -3.36 -2.66
N SER A 107 -6.90 -4.38 -2.12
CA SER A 107 -7.53 -5.45 -1.38
C SER A 107 -6.77 -5.65 -0.09
N VAL A 108 -7.50 -5.96 0.99
CA VAL A 108 -6.91 -6.32 2.28
C VAL A 108 -7.47 -7.68 2.65
N VAL A 109 -6.59 -8.64 2.90
CA VAL A 109 -7.00 -9.99 3.24
C VAL A 109 -6.26 -10.47 4.48
N GLU A 110 -6.94 -11.26 5.31
CA GLU A 110 -6.31 -11.90 6.45
C GLU A 110 -5.65 -13.20 6.00
N VAL A 111 -4.45 -13.45 6.50
CA VAL A 111 -3.69 -14.67 6.26
C VAL A 111 -3.34 -15.31 7.60
N THR A 112 -3.07 -16.62 7.61
CA THR A 112 -2.76 -17.32 8.85
C THR A 112 -1.41 -16.93 9.43
N ALA A 113 -0.44 -16.61 8.58
CA ALA A 113 0.90 -16.20 9.01
C ALA A 113 1.64 -15.57 7.84
N LEU A 114 2.64 -14.79 8.17
CA LEU A 114 3.63 -14.29 7.20
C LEU A 114 4.94 -15.03 7.45
N MET A 115 5.89 -14.91 6.53
CA MET A 115 7.13 -15.67 6.64
C MET A 115 7.95 -15.28 7.86
N GLU A 116 7.97 -13.98 8.22
CA GLU A 116 8.64 -13.51 9.43
C GLU A 116 7.66 -13.52 10.58
N ALA A 117 8.02 -14.17 11.69
CA ALA A 117 7.12 -14.36 12.83
C ALA A 117 6.61 -13.07 13.44
N GLU A 118 7.41 -12.01 13.41
CA GLU A 118 7.03 -10.71 13.97
C GLU A 118 6.19 -9.87 13.04
N ALA A 119 6.08 -10.24 11.75
CA ALA A 119 5.36 -9.44 10.77
C ALA A 119 3.86 -9.56 11.00
N LYS A 120 3.18 -8.42 11.06
CA LYS A 120 1.72 -8.32 11.19
C LYS A 120 1.07 -7.96 9.86
N VAL A 121 1.84 -7.41 8.93
CA VAL A 121 1.34 -6.95 7.62
C VAL A 121 2.42 -7.13 6.58
N GLU A 122 1.97 -7.45 5.36
CA GLU A 122 2.80 -7.43 4.16
C GLU A 122 2.02 -6.72 3.08
N ILE A 123 2.65 -5.79 2.36
CA ILE A 123 1.98 -4.99 1.32
C ILE A 123 2.82 -5.07 0.05
N GLU A 124 2.19 -5.46 -1.05
CA GLU A 124 2.81 -5.40 -2.37
C GLU A 124 2.17 -4.28 -3.19
N ALA A 125 2.88 -3.79 -4.19
CA ALA A 125 2.42 -2.63 -4.95
C ALA A 125 2.72 -2.76 -6.42
N THR A 126 1.87 -2.14 -7.25
CA THR A 126 2.14 -1.91 -8.66
C THR A 126 1.94 -0.43 -8.93
N ALA A 127 2.87 0.16 -9.67
CA ALA A 127 2.78 1.55 -10.11
C ALA A 127 2.92 1.61 -11.62
N VAL A 128 2.39 2.68 -12.22
CA VAL A 128 2.55 2.95 -13.65
C VAL A 128 3.04 4.38 -13.79
N VAL A 129 4.24 4.54 -14.33
CA VAL A 129 4.84 5.86 -14.57
C VAL A 129 4.44 6.30 -15.96
N PRO A 130 3.78 7.46 -16.12
CA PRO A 130 3.38 7.94 -17.43
C PRO A 130 4.57 8.09 -18.39
N ASP A 131 4.33 7.84 -19.67
CA ASP A 131 5.39 7.84 -20.69
C ASP A 131 6.11 9.19 -20.79
N ASP A 132 5.41 10.28 -20.54
CA ASP A 132 5.98 11.62 -20.59
C ASP A 132 6.92 11.92 -19.42
N LEU A 133 6.96 11.05 -18.40
CA LEU A 133 7.84 11.15 -17.23
C LEU A 133 8.90 10.05 -17.21
N ALA A 134 8.80 9.07 -18.09
CA ALA A 134 9.66 7.90 -18.08
C ALA A 134 11.05 8.18 -18.63
#